data_911e9725cc245ba53167593e245a8e86
#
_entry.id   911e9725cc245ba53167593e245a8e86
#
_cell.length_a   1.000
_cell.length_b   1.000
_cell.length_c   1.000
_cell.angle_alpha   90.00
_cell.angle_beta   90.00
_cell.angle_gamma   90.00
#
_symmetry.space_group_name_H-M   'P 1'
#
loop_
_entity.id
_entity.type
_entity.pdbx_description
1 polymer ?
#
loop_
_entity_poly.entity_id
_entity_poly.type
_entity_poly.pdbx_seq_one_letter_code
_entity_poly.pdbx_strand_id
1 'polypeptide(L)'
;ESDEFESRMPFPPVPGSLEFVRMLKAHGVQVGLVTSSENRKMKRAFQEMNLEGLFDTFVSENRITKGKPDPMCYLLAAEDLKRKPEECIVFEDSFAGISAATNAGMRVIGLSTTNSEDELKDKVYKVIPNLLHYTFEDYLSWQE
;
A
#
# COMPACT_ATOMS: atom_id res chain seq x y z
N GLU A 1 -10.11 -13.99 11.67
CA GLU A 1 -9.89 -13.64 11.31
C GLU A 1 -9.39 -13.57 10.97
N SER A 2 -9.17 -13.94 10.98
CA SER A 2 -8.76 -13.61 10.27
C SER A 2 -8.43 -13.90 9.69
N ASP A 3 -8.31 -14.32 9.59
CA ASP A 3 -8.17 -14.37 8.69
C ASP A 3 -8.39 -14.36 7.94
N GLU A 4 -8.70 -14.21 7.67
CA GLU A 4 -8.91 -13.72 6.72
C GLU A 4 -8.74 -13.48 5.91
N PHE A 5 -8.71 -13.69 5.84
CA PHE A 5 -8.63 -13.27 4.95
C PHE A 5 -8.63 -13.28 4.90
N GLU A 6 -8.67 -13.57 5.21
CA GLU A 6 -8.74 -13.25 4.98
C GLU A 6 -8.79 -12.91 4.98
N SER A 7 -8.86 -12.83 5.28
CA SER A 7 -9.07 -12.13 5.00
C SER A 7 -8.86 -11.59 5.09
N ARG A 8 -8.93 -11.72 5.73
CA ARG A 8 -8.69 -10.91 5.50
C ARG A 8 -7.79 -10.61 4.83
N MET A 9 -7.91 -10.67 4.35
CA MET A 9 -7.03 -10.32 3.37
C MET A 9 -6.78 -8.88 3.37
N PRO A 10 -5.54 -8.43 3.35
CA PRO A 10 -5.26 -7.02 3.49
C PRO A 10 -5.65 -6.20 2.29
N PHE A 11 -5.32 -6.62 1.08
CA PHE A 11 -5.58 -5.78 -0.08
C PHE A 11 -6.96 -5.93 -0.69
N PRO A 12 -7.67 -7.04 -0.56
CA PRO A 12 -9.01 -7.10 -1.12
C PRO A 12 -10.02 -6.15 -0.52
N PRO A 13 -9.87 -5.68 0.73
CA PRO A 13 -10.91 -4.81 1.29
C PRO A 13 -11.02 -3.43 0.68
N VAL A 14 -10.04 -2.97 -0.11
CA VAL A 14 -10.16 -1.65 -0.73
C VAL A 14 -10.74 -1.81 -2.13
N PRO A 15 -11.99 -1.32 -2.36
CA PRO A 15 -12.59 -1.43 -3.69
C PRO A 15 -11.74 -0.77 -4.76
N GLY A 16 -11.56 -1.46 -5.87
CA GLY A 16 -10.82 -0.95 -7.01
C GLY A 16 -9.31 -1.11 -6.93
N SER A 17 -8.79 -1.67 -5.83
CA SER A 17 -7.34 -1.75 -5.65
C SER A 17 -6.64 -2.57 -6.72
N LEU A 18 -7.19 -3.72 -7.10
CA LEU A 18 -6.53 -4.57 -8.10
C LEU A 18 -6.53 -3.92 -9.48
N GLU A 19 -7.65 -3.33 -9.87
CA GLU A 19 -7.73 -2.61 -11.15
C GLU A 19 -6.77 -1.43 -11.18
N PHE A 20 -6.69 -0.71 -10.05
CA PHE A 20 -5.79 0.43 -9.95
C PHE A 20 -4.33 -0.01 -10.10
N VAL A 21 -3.94 -1.08 -9.40
CA VAL A 21 -2.58 -1.60 -9.48
C VAL A 21 -2.27 -2.07 -10.90
N ARG A 22 -3.20 -2.78 -11.53
CA ARG A 22 -2.99 -3.23 -12.91
C ARG A 22 -2.82 -2.06 -13.87
N MET A 23 -3.59 -1.00 -13.65
CA MET A 23 -3.47 0.22 -14.46
C MET A 23 -2.08 0.84 -14.30
N LEU A 24 -1.60 0.95 -13.05
CA LEU A 24 -0.27 1.49 -12.81
C LEU A 24 0.81 0.64 -13.46
N LYS A 25 0.70 -0.67 -13.35
CA LYS A 25 1.67 -1.57 -13.96
C LYS A 25 1.66 -1.44 -15.49
N ALA A 26 0.49 -1.28 -16.07
CA ALA A 26 0.38 -1.11 -17.52
C ALA A 26 1.07 0.15 -18.01
N HIS A 27 1.22 1.15 -17.14
CA HIS A 27 1.91 2.40 -17.47
C HIS A 27 3.37 2.42 -16.99
N GLY A 28 3.90 1.27 -16.59
CA GLY A 28 5.30 1.16 -16.23
C GLY A 28 5.64 1.62 -14.82
N VAL A 29 4.65 1.79 -13.96
CA VAL A 29 4.88 2.21 -12.57
C VAL A 29 5.23 0.99 -11.73
N GLN A 30 6.27 1.13 -10.89
CA GLN A 30 6.62 0.07 -9.96
C GLN A 30 5.66 0.09 -8.79
N VAL A 31 5.19 -1.08 -8.37
CA VAL A 31 4.24 -1.21 -7.27
C VAL A 31 4.74 -2.23 -6.26
N GLY A 32 4.72 -1.85 -5.00
CA GLY A 32 5.07 -2.75 -3.91
C GLY A 32 3.89 -2.98 -3.00
N LEU A 33 3.87 -4.11 -2.34
CA LEU A 33 2.89 -4.42 -1.32
C LEU A 33 3.59 -4.55 0.02
N VAL A 34 3.14 -3.76 1.01
CA VAL A 34 3.67 -3.79 2.36
C VAL A 34 2.54 -4.22 3.28
N THR A 35 2.73 -5.31 4.00
CA THR A 35 1.68 -5.90 4.82
C THR A 35 2.26 -6.45 6.10
N SER A 36 1.43 -6.49 7.15
CA SER A 36 1.79 -7.12 8.41
C SER A 36 1.47 -8.62 8.42
N SER A 37 0.86 -9.13 7.34
CA SER A 37 0.55 -10.55 7.25
C SER A 37 1.81 -11.40 7.06
N GLU A 38 1.75 -12.64 7.48
CA GLU A 38 2.84 -13.57 7.29
C GLU A 38 3.07 -13.85 5.81
N ASN A 39 4.32 -14.04 5.45
CA ASN A 39 4.71 -14.31 4.06
C ASN A 39 3.97 -15.51 3.49
N ARG A 40 3.81 -16.57 4.29
CA ARG A 40 3.15 -17.79 3.82
C ARG A 40 1.68 -17.54 3.46
N LYS A 41 0.98 -16.75 4.28
CA LYS A 41 -0.41 -16.41 4.01
C LYS A 41 -0.55 -15.58 2.74
N MET A 42 0.35 -14.63 2.56
CA MET A 42 0.30 -13.78 1.38
C MET A 42 0.64 -14.55 0.11
N LYS A 43 1.61 -15.44 0.20
CA LYS A 43 1.98 -16.26 -0.95
C LYS A 43 0.81 -17.11 -1.39
N ARG A 44 0.10 -17.70 -0.44
CA ARG A 44 -1.08 -18.50 -0.73
C ARG A 44 -2.19 -17.67 -1.35
N ALA A 45 -2.44 -16.49 -0.79
CA ALA A 45 -3.45 -15.60 -1.34
C ALA A 45 -3.12 -15.20 -2.77
N PHE A 46 -1.86 -14.93 -3.06
CA PHE A 46 -1.42 -14.57 -4.40
C PHE A 46 -1.68 -15.71 -5.38
N GLN A 47 -1.40 -16.95 -4.96
CA GLN A 47 -1.64 -18.12 -5.81
C GLN A 47 -3.13 -18.30 -6.08
N GLU A 48 -3.94 -18.18 -5.06
CA GLU A 48 -5.39 -18.39 -5.19
C GLU A 48 -6.04 -17.30 -6.06
N MET A 49 -5.54 -16.09 -5.99
CA MET A 49 -6.09 -14.96 -6.73
C MET A 49 -5.34 -14.68 -8.04
N ASN A 50 -4.34 -15.50 -8.33
CA ASN A 50 -3.54 -15.37 -9.55
C ASN A 50 -2.89 -13.98 -9.66
N LEU A 51 -2.33 -13.52 -8.55
CA LEU A 51 -1.72 -12.19 -8.46
C LEU A 51 -0.20 -12.22 -8.55
N GLU A 52 0.39 -13.38 -8.80
CA GLU A 52 1.84 -13.49 -8.90
C GLU A 52 2.36 -12.60 -10.03
N GLY A 53 3.40 -11.86 -9.73
CA GLY A 53 3.97 -10.94 -10.70
C GLY A 53 3.31 -9.57 -10.76
N LEU A 54 2.20 -9.37 -10.04
CA LEU A 54 1.52 -8.09 -10.03
C LEU A 54 2.30 -7.02 -9.26
N PHE A 55 3.07 -7.43 -8.26
CA PHE A 55 3.84 -6.50 -7.43
C PHE A 55 5.33 -6.67 -7.69
N ASP A 56 6.06 -5.57 -7.69
CA ASP A 56 7.50 -5.56 -7.92
C ASP A 56 8.28 -5.86 -6.66
N THR A 57 7.70 -5.61 -5.50
CA THR A 57 8.27 -6.02 -4.22
C THR A 57 7.16 -6.39 -3.27
N PHE A 58 7.54 -7.18 -2.29
CA PHE A 58 6.61 -7.68 -1.29
C PHE A 58 7.34 -7.64 0.05
N VAL A 59 6.84 -6.79 0.95
CA VAL A 59 7.40 -6.67 2.30
C VAL A 59 6.36 -7.17 3.29
N SER A 60 6.67 -8.31 3.89
CA SER A 60 5.80 -8.91 4.89
C SER A 60 6.47 -8.84 6.25
N GLU A 61 5.74 -9.26 7.27
CA GLU A 61 6.21 -9.25 8.64
C GLU A 61 7.55 -9.97 8.81
N ASN A 62 7.78 -11.02 8.02
CA ASN A 62 9.02 -11.82 8.13
C ASN A 62 10.27 -11.06 7.75
N ARG A 63 10.15 -10.00 7.00
CA ARG A 63 11.30 -9.27 6.48
C ARG A 63 11.72 -8.09 7.34
N ILE A 64 10.98 -7.81 8.41
CA ILE A 64 11.24 -6.64 9.25
C ILE A 64 11.39 -7.06 10.71
N THR A 65 12.14 -6.25 11.47
CA THR A 65 12.28 -6.45 12.91
C THR A 65 11.49 -5.43 13.69
N LYS A 66 11.07 -4.34 13.04
CA LYS A 66 10.28 -3.28 13.66
C LYS A 66 9.05 -3.03 12.82
N GLY A 67 7.88 -3.21 13.41
CA GLY A 67 6.61 -2.99 12.72
C GLY A 67 6.17 -1.54 12.76
N LYS A 68 5.11 -1.24 12.01
CA LYS A 68 4.50 0.09 11.98
C LYS A 68 4.17 0.52 13.41
N PRO A 69 4.39 1.76 13.78
CA PRO A 69 4.66 2.94 12.96
C PRO A 69 6.13 3.18 12.63
N ASP A 70 7.00 2.22 12.89
CA ASP A 70 8.40 2.34 12.48
C ASP A 70 8.48 2.35 10.95
N PRO A 71 9.33 3.21 10.35
CA PRO A 71 9.37 3.32 8.89
C PRO A 71 10.08 2.16 8.19
N MET A 72 10.62 1.19 8.93
CA MET A 72 11.43 0.13 8.35
C MET A 72 10.79 -0.56 7.15
N CYS A 73 9.49 -0.89 7.27
CA CYS A 73 8.81 -1.63 6.21
C CYS A 73 8.76 -0.84 4.90
N TYR A 74 8.51 0.46 4.97
CA TYR A 74 8.44 1.28 3.77
C TYR A 74 9.83 1.62 3.22
N LEU A 75 10.79 1.81 4.10
CA LEU A 75 12.18 2.03 3.66
C LEU A 75 12.70 0.80 2.93
N LEU A 76 12.37 -0.38 3.42
CA LEU A 76 12.79 -1.62 2.77
C LEU A 76 12.13 -1.77 1.40
N ALA A 77 10.85 -1.42 1.29
CA ALA A 77 10.15 -1.46 0.01
C ALA A 77 10.80 -0.51 -1.00
N ALA A 78 11.12 0.71 -0.56
CA ALA A 78 11.77 1.67 -1.44
C ALA A 78 13.14 1.17 -1.91
N GLU A 79 13.88 0.54 -1.01
CA GLU A 79 15.18 -0.03 -1.35
C GLU A 79 15.03 -1.13 -2.40
N ASP A 80 14.04 -2.01 -2.22
CA ASP A 80 13.76 -3.07 -3.18
C ASP A 80 13.44 -2.51 -4.56
N LEU A 81 12.70 -1.40 -4.59
CA LEU A 81 12.31 -0.76 -5.85
C LEU A 81 13.41 0.13 -6.42
N LYS A 82 14.48 0.34 -5.66
CA LYS A 82 15.60 1.21 -6.04
C LYS A 82 15.13 2.63 -6.27
N ARG A 83 14.25 3.09 -5.39
CA ARG A 83 13.69 4.44 -5.43
C ARG A 83 13.96 5.15 -4.12
N LYS A 84 14.09 6.47 -4.18
CA LYS A 84 14.21 7.28 -2.97
C LYS A 84 12.85 7.40 -2.32
N PRO A 85 12.78 7.48 -0.97
CA PRO A 85 11.49 7.63 -0.30
C PRO A 85 10.65 8.80 -0.83
N GLU A 86 11.28 9.92 -1.13
CA GLU A 86 10.56 11.09 -1.65
C GLU A 86 9.96 10.87 -3.03
N GLU A 87 10.35 9.79 -3.72
CA GLU A 87 9.78 9.42 -5.01
C GLU A 87 8.59 8.46 -4.88
N CYS A 88 8.29 8.04 -3.66
CA CYS A 88 7.28 7.01 -3.42
C CYS A 88 5.99 7.60 -2.89
N ILE A 89 4.87 7.03 -3.34
CA ILE A 89 3.55 7.34 -2.81
C ILE A 89 3.02 6.08 -2.14
N VAL A 90 2.47 6.25 -0.94
CA VAL A 90 1.91 5.15 -0.16
C VAL A 90 0.40 5.34 -0.05
N PHE A 91 -0.34 4.27 -0.26
CA PHE A 91 -1.79 4.24 -0.04
C PHE A 91 -2.04 3.46 1.24
N GLU A 92 -2.63 4.11 2.24
CA GLU A 92 -2.72 3.53 3.57
C GLU A 92 -4.00 3.98 4.28
N ASP A 93 -4.62 3.07 5.04
CA ASP A 93 -5.86 3.36 5.75
C ASP A 93 -5.70 3.44 7.27
N SER A 94 -4.59 2.96 7.83
CA SER A 94 -4.39 2.92 9.27
C SER A 94 -3.48 4.05 9.75
N PHE A 95 -3.67 4.50 10.99
CA PHE A 95 -2.82 5.53 11.57
C PHE A 95 -1.38 5.04 11.68
N ALA A 96 -1.19 3.79 12.09
CA ALA A 96 0.16 3.24 12.22
C ALA A 96 0.88 3.20 10.87
N GLY A 97 0.17 2.80 9.80
CA GLY A 97 0.74 2.77 8.47
C GLY A 97 1.06 4.15 7.94
N ILE A 98 0.16 5.12 8.19
CA ILE A 98 0.39 6.50 7.79
C ILE A 98 1.62 7.06 8.49
N SER A 99 1.76 6.79 9.79
CA SER A 99 2.93 7.25 10.54
C SER A 99 4.21 6.61 10.00
N ALA A 100 4.17 5.32 9.70
CA ALA A 100 5.33 4.62 9.16
C ALA A 100 5.78 5.23 7.83
N ALA A 101 4.84 5.50 6.93
CA ALA A 101 5.15 6.08 5.62
C ALA A 101 5.65 7.52 5.77
N THR A 102 5.03 8.30 6.63
CA THR A 102 5.44 9.68 6.88
C THR A 102 6.84 9.71 7.48
N ASN A 103 7.11 8.83 8.44
CA ASN A 103 8.44 8.73 9.05
C ASN A 103 9.49 8.27 8.06
N ALA A 104 9.09 7.56 7.02
CA ALA A 104 9.99 7.13 5.94
C ALA A 104 10.27 8.25 4.93
N GLY A 105 9.55 9.36 5.02
CA GLY A 105 9.72 10.47 4.07
C GLY A 105 8.92 10.32 2.80
N MET A 106 7.88 9.50 2.83
CA MET A 106 7.05 9.23 1.66
C MET A 106 5.76 10.04 1.72
N ARG A 107 5.19 10.32 0.54
CA ARG A 107 3.89 10.98 0.44
C ARG A 107 2.79 9.94 0.66
N VAL A 108 1.78 10.28 1.43
CA VAL A 108 0.71 9.35 1.76
C VAL A 108 -0.62 9.84 1.20
N ILE A 109 -1.30 8.92 0.51
CA ILE A 109 -2.70 9.08 0.14
C ILE A 109 -3.48 8.24 1.16
N GLY A 110 -4.29 8.90 1.96
CA GLY A 110 -5.08 8.20 2.97
C GLY A 110 -6.35 7.61 2.38
N LEU A 111 -6.66 6.38 2.77
CA LEU A 111 -7.88 5.70 2.32
C LEU A 111 -8.86 5.69 3.49
N SER A 112 -10.03 6.32 3.29
CA SER A 112 -11.02 6.43 4.36
C SER A 112 -11.91 5.19 4.44
N THR A 113 -11.28 4.02 4.41
CA THR A 113 -11.98 2.74 4.51
C THR A 113 -12.22 2.32 5.95
N THR A 114 -11.29 2.67 6.85
CA THR A 114 -11.37 2.32 8.26
C THR A 114 -11.62 3.54 9.13
N ASN A 115 -10.95 4.65 8.81
CA ASN A 115 -11.07 5.90 9.54
C ASN A 115 -11.69 6.95 8.64
N SER A 116 -12.36 7.94 9.21
CA SER A 116 -13.05 8.96 8.44
C SER A 116 -12.07 9.94 7.79
N GLU A 117 -12.55 10.65 6.78
CA GLU A 117 -11.76 11.68 6.12
C GLU A 117 -11.29 12.73 7.13
N ASP A 118 -12.19 13.14 8.04
CA ASP A 118 -11.83 14.14 9.04
C ASP A 118 -10.69 13.69 9.94
N GLU A 119 -10.64 12.39 10.25
CA GLU A 119 -9.58 11.84 11.10
C GLU A 119 -8.24 11.76 10.37
N LEU A 120 -8.26 11.63 9.04
CA LEU A 120 -7.05 11.42 8.24
C LEU A 120 -6.50 12.68 7.61
N LYS A 121 -7.34 13.66 7.31
CA LYS A 121 -6.97 14.77 6.41
C LYS A 121 -5.76 15.57 6.84
N ASP A 122 -5.50 15.69 8.14
CA ASP A 122 -4.37 16.47 8.64
C ASP A 122 -3.08 15.67 8.69
N LYS A 123 -3.15 14.39 8.37
CA LYS A 123 -2.02 13.47 8.49
C LYS A 123 -1.47 13.01 7.15
N VAL A 124 -2.18 13.31 6.06
CA VAL A 124 -1.84 12.79 4.73
C VAL A 124 -1.90 13.90 3.69
N TYR A 125 -1.34 13.61 2.52
CA TYR A 125 -1.36 14.55 1.41
C TYR A 125 -2.79 14.73 0.85
N LYS A 126 -3.52 13.63 0.77
CA LYS A 126 -4.89 13.63 0.23
C LYS A 126 -5.63 12.42 0.78
N VAL A 127 -6.94 12.57 0.97
CA VAL A 127 -7.79 11.46 1.39
C VAL A 127 -8.74 11.10 0.26
N ILE A 128 -8.83 9.80 -0.05
CA ILE A 128 -9.80 9.28 -1.02
C ILE A 128 -10.54 8.11 -0.38
N PRO A 129 -11.79 7.86 -0.79
CA PRO A 129 -12.59 6.80 -0.13
C PRO A 129 -12.24 5.39 -0.57
N ASN A 130 -11.71 5.24 -1.78
CA ASN A 130 -11.36 3.94 -2.33
C ASN A 130 -10.50 4.16 -3.56
N LEU A 131 -10.26 3.10 -4.35
CA LEU A 131 -9.44 3.18 -5.56
C LEU A 131 -10.26 2.92 -6.83
N LEU A 132 -11.59 3.13 -6.75
CA LEU A 132 -12.46 2.98 -7.92
C LEU A 132 -12.35 4.22 -8.80
N HIS A 133 -12.30 3.99 -10.12
CA HIS A 133 -12.46 5.04 -11.13
C HIS A 133 -11.37 6.10 -11.17
N TYR A 134 -10.23 5.86 -10.53
CA TYR A 134 -9.09 6.78 -10.65
C TYR A 134 -8.27 6.40 -11.88
N THR A 135 -7.77 7.44 -12.55
CA THR A 135 -7.04 7.26 -13.81
C THR A 135 -5.55 7.45 -13.58
N PHE A 136 -4.77 7.16 -14.63
CA PHE A 136 -3.34 7.42 -14.59
C PHE A 136 -3.06 8.92 -14.45
N GLU A 137 -3.89 9.75 -15.07
CA GLU A 137 -3.76 11.20 -14.91
C GLU A 137 -3.96 11.63 -13.46
N ASP A 138 -4.91 11.02 -12.77
CA ASP A 138 -5.12 11.27 -11.33
C ASP A 138 -3.85 10.94 -10.56
N TYR A 139 -3.27 9.77 -10.83
CA TYR A 139 -2.05 9.34 -10.16
C TYR A 139 -0.91 10.33 -10.41
N LEU A 140 -0.74 10.78 -11.65
CA LEU A 140 0.30 11.75 -11.97
C LEU A 140 0.11 13.04 -11.22
N SER A 141 -1.14 13.49 -11.05
CA SER A 141 -1.42 14.72 -10.30
C SER A 141 -1.02 14.60 -8.83
N TRP A 142 -1.06 13.40 -8.28
CA TRP A 142 -0.67 13.18 -6.89
C TRP A 142 0.84 13.22 -6.67
N GLN A 143 1.60 13.19 -7.74
CA GLN A 143 3.07 13.29 -7.68
C GLN A 143 3.55 14.75 -7.69
N GLU A 144 2.67 15.65 -8.06
CA GLU A 144 3.00 17.09 -8.10
C GLU A 144 2.93 17.69 -6.70
#